data_054f5933fba3c2d900e2292540fec32b
#
_entry.id   054f5933fba3c2d900e2292540fec32b
#
_cell.length_a   1.000
_cell.length_b   1.000
_cell.length_c   1.000
_cell.angle_alpha   90.00
_cell.angle_beta   90.00
_cell.angle_gamma   90.00
#
_symmetry.space_group_name_H-M   'P 1'
#
loop_
_entity.id
_entity.type
_entity.pdbx_description
1 polymer ?
#
loop_
_entity_poly.entity_id
_entity_poly.type
_entity_poly.pdbx_seq_one_letter_code
_entity_poly.pdbx_strand_id
1 'polypeptide(L)'
;MNKMQKKTVLQPDERRTFDQGQVDLVSLGGVTFGRATLQPGWKWSTCVKPLAKTKSCQVSHLQYHLSGRLRAVMDDGSEQEFGPGDVALIPPGHDAWVVGNDPVVLIDISGMANYAQPASHPAGPAHFTD
;
A
#
# COMPACT_ATOMS: atom_id res chain seq x y z
N MET A 1 21.62 -12.12 -13.94
CA MET A 1 21.84 -12.08 -13.26
C MET A 1 21.93 -12.96 -12.24
N ASN A 2 22.65 -13.66 -12.12
CA ASN A 2 22.80 -14.64 -11.14
C ASN A 2 23.61 -14.20 -9.96
N LYS A 3 23.47 -12.97 -9.60
CA LYS A 3 24.16 -12.46 -8.45
C LYS A 3 23.26 -12.41 -7.26
N MET A 4 23.77 -12.78 -6.11
CA MET A 4 23.08 -12.54 -4.85
C MET A 4 23.05 -11.04 -4.58
N GLN A 5 21.90 -10.51 -4.15
CA GLN A 5 21.73 -9.10 -3.92
C GLN A 5 21.05 -8.86 -2.58
N LYS A 6 21.30 -7.72 -2.01
CA LYS A 6 20.68 -7.33 -0.76
C LYS A 6 20.44 -5.83 -0.74
N LYS A 7 19.27 -5.44 -0.26
CA LYS A 7 18.97 -4.05 0.09
C LYS A 7 18.33 -4.05 1.47
N THR A 8 18.16 -2.89 2.06
CA THR A 8 17.49 -2.77 3.34
C THR A 8 16.36 -1.75 3.24
N VAL A 9 15.23 -2.08 3.83
CA VAL A 9 14.10 -1.14 3.87
C VAL A 9 14.38 0.02 4.82
N LEU A 10 15.42 -0.09 5.64
CA LEU A 10 15.84 1.03 6.50
C LEU A 10 16.51 2.14 5.69
N GLN A 11 16.96 1.85 4.48
CA GLN A 11 17.46 2.83 3.53
C GLN A 11 16.75 2.58 2.21
N PRO A 12 15.47 2.97 2.12
CA PRO A 12 14.67 2.60 0.95
C PRO A 12 15.14 3.31 -0.31
N ASP A 13 14.83 2.71 -1.45
CA ASP A 13 15.07 3.35 -2.73
C ASP A 13 14.19 4.59 -2.89
N GLU A 14 13.00 4.54 -2.32
CA GLU A 14 12.06 5.64 -2.39
C GLU A 14 11.19 5.63 -1.14
N ARG A 15 10.84 6.80 -0.64
CA ARG A 15 9.85 6.94 0.42
C ARG A 15 8.76 7.86 -0.09
N ARG A 16 7.51 7.40 0.01
CA ARG A 16 6.35 8.23 -0.29
C ARG A 16 5.63 8.52 1.00
N THR A 17 5.34 9.79 1.24
CA THR A 17 4.62 10.19 2.43
C THR A 17 3.27 10.74 2.02
N PHE A 18 2.30 10.57 2.90
CA PHE A 18 0.97 11.12 2.72
C PHE A 18 0.40 11.37 4.11
N ASP A 19 -0.78 11.95 4.17
CA ASP A 19 -1.38 12.26 5.45
C ASP A 19 -1.50 10.99 6.29
N GLN A 20 -0.97 11.00 7.49
CA GLN A 20 -1.03 9.92 8.46
C GLN A 20 -0.30 8.64 8.02
N GLY A 21 0.62 8.70 7.09
CA GLY A 21 1.30 7.48 6.70
C GLY A 21 2.47 7.66 5.75
N GLN A 22 3.16 6.55 5.53
CA GLN A 22 4.25 6.50 4.58
C GLN A 22 4.45 5.09 4.06
N VAL A 23 5.09 5.00 2.91
CA VAL A 23 5.49 3.73 2.32
C VAL A 23 6.97 3.82 1.97
N ASP A 24 7.75 2.87 2.44
CA ASP A 24 9.16 2.73 2.09
C ASP A 24 9.27 1.63 1.04
N LEU A 25 9.90 1.93 -0.08
CA LEU A 25 9.94 1.06 -1.24
C LEU A 25 11.36 0.61 -1.54
N VAL A 26 11.50 -0.67 -1.81
CA VAL A 26 12.76 -1.26 -2.23
C VAL A 26 12.48 -2.13 -3.45
N SER A 27 13.24 -1.94 -4.51
CA SER A 27 13.09 -2.75 -5.71
C SER A 27 14.31 -3.66 -5.88
N LEU A 28 14.06 -4.93 -6.08
CA LEU A 28 15.12 -5.92 -6.13
C LEU A 28 14.61 -7.11 -6.95
N GLY A 29 15.38 -7.57 -7.89
CA GLY A 29 15.00 -8.73 -8.67
C GLY A 29 13.70 -8.60 -9.44
N GLY A 30 13.33 -7.39 -9.83
CA GLY A 30 12.09 -7.17 -10.56
C GLY A 30 10.85 -7.05 -9.69
N VAL A 31 11.01 -7.09 -8.37
CA VAL A 31 9.88 -6.99 -7.43
C VAL A 31 10.01 -5.70 -6.64
N THR A 32 8.91 -5.00 -6.45
CA THR A 32 8.87 -3.85 -5.57
C THR A 32 8.28 -4.27 -4.23
N PHE A 33 9.10 -4.15 -3.21
CA PHE A 33 8.76 -4.52 -1.84
C PHE A 33 8.42 -3.22 -1.14
N GLY A 34 7.27 -3.15 -0.50
CA GLY A 34 6.85 -1.95 0.21
C GLY A 34 6.57 -2.23 1.67
N ARG A 35 7.06 -1.37 2.56
CA ARG A 35 6.65 -1.39 3.95
C ARG A 35 5.81 -0.16 4.20
N ALA A 36 4.54 -0.36 4.49
CA ALA A 36 3.64 0.73 4.80
C ALA A 36 3.51 0.88 6.30
N THR A 37 3.53 2.13 6.75
CA THR A 37 3.28 2.48 8.15
C THR A 37 2.12 3.47 8.14
N LEU A 38 1.01 3.08 8.74
CA LEU A 38 -0.22 3.86 8.71
C LEU A 38 -0.59 4.18 10.15
N GLN A 39 -0.72 5.47 10.44
CA GLN A 39 -0.97 5.90 11.81
C GLN A 39 -2.45 5.80 12.17
N PRO A 40 -2.78 5.76 13.47
CA PRO A 40 -4.18 5.86 13.87
C PRO A 40 -4.81 7.10 13.24
N GLY A 41 -6.00 6.92 12.70
CA GLY A 41 -6.69 7.99 11.97
C GLY A 41 -6.50 7.92 10.46
N TRP A 42 -5.58 7.10 9.98
CA TRP A 42 -5.41 6.96 8.54
C TRP A 42 -6.63 6.28 7.92
N LYS A 43 -7.08 6.83 6.81
CA LYS A 43 -8.11 6.25 5.98
C LYS A 43 -7.77 6.58 4.55
N TRP A 44 -7.81 5.59 3.66
CA TRP A 44 -7.41 5.80 2.28
C TRP A 44 -8.20 6.93 1.63
N SER A 45 -9.52 6.97 1.83
CA SER A 45 -10.37 7.94 1.15
C SER A 45 -10.15 9.37 1.62
N THR A 46 -9.50 9.60 2.75
CA THR A 46 -9.18 10.95 3.18
C THR A 46 -7.70 11.28 3.05
N CYS A 47 -6.83 10.29 3.18
CA CYS A 47 -5.38 10.52 3.26
C CYS A 47 -4.66 10.26 1.94
N VAL A 48 -5.16 9.38 1.10
CA VAL A 48 -4.51 9.01 -0.16
C VAL A 48 -5.35 9.40 -1.38
N LYS A 49 -6.65 9.31 -1.27
CA LYS A 49 -7.54 9.63 -2.39
C LYS A 49 -7.26 10.99 -3.01
N PRO A 50 -6.93 12.04 -2.25
CA PRO A 50 -6.63 13.32 -2.87
C PRO A 50 -5.44 13.25 -3.83
N LEU A 51 -4.51 12.31 -3.62
CA LEU A 51 -3.40 12.10 -4.52
C LEU A 51 -3.80 11.21 -5.69
N ALA A 52 -4.49 10.14 -5.42
CA ALA A 52 -4.83 9.17 -6.44
C ALA A 52 -5.96 9.63 -7.36
N LYS A 53 -6.90 10.38 -6.81
CA LYS A 53 -8.03 10.96 -7.55
C LYS A 53 -8.89 9.92 -8.22
N THR A 54 -9.05 8.77 -7.57
CA THR A 54 -9.99 7.74 -8.01
C THR A 54 -11.07 7.58 -6.95
N LYS A 55 -12.18 6.97 -7.30
CA LYS A 55 -13.28 6.80 -6.38
C LYS A 55 -12.90 5.91 -5.22
N SER A 56 -12.16 4.87 -5.47
CA SER A 56 -11.65 3.96 -4.47
C SER A 56 -10.25 3.54 -4.89
N CYS A 57 -9.52 2.84 -4.02
CA CYS A 57 -8.17 2.44 -4.35
C CYS A 57 -8.19 1.39 -5.45
N GLN A 58 -7.50 1.64 -6.54
CA GLN A 58 -7.48 0.75 -7.68
C GLN A 58 -6.23 -0.12 -7.73
N VAL A 59 -5.46 -0.12 -6.66
CA VAL A 59 -4.26 -0.94 -6.59
C VAL A 59 -4.61 -2.27 -5.95
N SER A 60 -4.14 -3.35 -6.54
CA SER A 60 -4.28 -4.68 -5.97
C SER A 60 -3.16 -4.89 -4.97
N HIS A 61 -3.45 -5.50 -3.84
CA HIS A 61 -2.46 -5.69 -2.79
C HIS A 61 -2.33 -7.15 -2.40
N LEU A 62 -1.10 -7.59 -2.17
CA LEU A 62 -0.82 -8.83 -1.47
C LEU A 62 0.06 -8.45 -0.29
N GLN A 63 -0.48 -8.53 0.92
CA GLN A 63 0.12 -7.95 2.09
C GLN A 63 0.34 -8.97 3.19
N TYR A 64 1.41 -8.78 3.94
CA TYR A 64 1.62 -9.48 5.20
C TYR A 64 1.57 -8.45 6.32
N HIS A 65 0.68 -8.64 7.28
CA HIS A 65 0.47 -7.68 8.37
C HIS A 65 1.35 -8.00 9.55
N LEU A 66 2.13 -7.01 10.00
CA LEU A 66 3.06 -7.17 11.10
C LEU A 66 2.49 -6.65 12.42
N SER A 67 1.82 -5.51 12.39
CA SER A 67 1.28 -4.92 13.62
C SER A 67 0.08 -4.03 13.30
N GLY A 68 -0.71 -3.77 14.33
CA GLY A 68 -1.91 -2.96 14.18
C GLY A 68 -3.04 -3.71 13.53
N ARG A 69 -4.15 -3.03 13.28
CA ARG A 69 -5.33 -3.62 12.65
C ARG A 69 -5.84 -2.70 11.56
N LEU A 70 -6.09 -3.28 10.41
CA LEU A 70 -6.58 -2.56 9.24
C LEU A 70 -7.91 -3.16 8.80
N ARG A 71 -8.88 -2.32 8.52
CA ARG A 71 -10.14 -2.79 7.97
C ARG A 71 -10.26 -2.30 6.54
N ALA A 72 -10.72 -3.14 5.65
CA ALA A 72 -10.93 -2.80 4.24
C ALA A 72 -12.36 -3.09 3.85
N VAL A 73 -12.92 -2.25 2.97
CA VAL A 73 -14.25 -2.43 2.42
C VAL A 73 -14.17 -2.33 0.90
N MET A 74 -14.73 -3.32 0.23
CA MET A 74 -14.80 -3.32 -1.23
C MET A 74 -15.95 -2.45 -1.70
N ASP A 75 -15.91 -2.04 -2.96
CA ASP A 75 -16.99 -1.26 -3.54
C ASP A 75 -18.35 -1.97 -3.47
N ASP A 76 -18.36 -3.30 -3.41
CA ASP A 76 -19.60 -4.06 -3.29
C ASP A 76 -20.11 -4.17 -1.84
N GLY A 77 -19.38 -3.56 -0.91
CA GLY A 77 -19.80 -3.55 0.49
C GLY A 77 -19.19 -4.65 1.36
N SER A 78 -18.50 -5.62 0.79
CA SER A 78 -17.90 -6.66 1.61
C SER A 78 -16.72 -6.09 2.39
N GLU A 79 -16.55 -6.51 3.63
CA GLU A 79 -15.53 -5.99 4.53
C GLU A 79 -14.76 -7.08 5.21
N GLN A 80 -13.49 -6.82 5.49
CA GLN A 80 -12.68 -7.67 6.35
C GLN A 80 -11.71 -6.84 7.16
N GLU A 81 -11.29 -7.40 8.28
CA GLU A 81 -10.29 -6.78 9.14
C GLU A 81 -9.07 -7.68 9.20
N PHE A 82 -7.88 -7.07 9.16
CA PHE A 82 -6.62 -7.80 9.17
C PHE A 82 -5.80 -7.36 10.38
N GLY A 83 -5.13 -8.30 11.00
CA GLY A 83 -4.26 -8.04 12.14
C GLY A 83 -2.94 -8.78 12.00
N PRO A 84 -2.09 -8.73 13.03
CA PRO A 84 -0.75 -9.32 12.94
C PRO A 84 -0.79 -10.79 12.55
N GLY A 85 0.03 -11.15 11.59
CA GLY A 85 0.11 -12.51 11.08
C GLY A 85 -0.79 -12.81 9.90
N ASP A 86 -1.70 -11.91 9.55
CA ASP A 86 -2.61 -12.16 8.44
C ASP A 86 -1.92 -11.87 7.11
N VAL A 87 -2.24 -12.69 6.12
CA VAL A 87 -1.89 -12.43 4.73
C VAL A 87 -3.17 -12.02 4.03
N ALA A 88 -3.16 -10.87 3.39
CA ALA A 88 -4.35 -10.29 2.79
C ALA A 88 -4.18 -10.11 1.29
N LEU A 89 -5.18 -10.55 0.54
CA LEU A 89 -5.29 -10.22 -0.86
C LEU A 89 -6.45 -9.24 -1.00
N ILE A 90 -6.16 -8.04 -1.45
CA ILE A 90 -7.16 -6.99 -1.57
C ILE A 90 -7.21 -6.55 -3.02
N PRO A 91 -8.28 -6.87 -3.76
CA PRO A 91 -8.40 -6.49 -5.17
C PRO A 91 -8.61 -5.00 -5.34
N PRO A 92 -8.49 -4.47 -6.55
CA PRO A 92 -8.84 -3.07 -6.80
C PRO A 92 -10.29 -2.80 -6.44
N GLY A 93 -10.59 -1.56 -6.09
CA GLY A 93 -11.95 -1.17 -5.75
C GLY A 93 -12.25 -1.25 -4.27
N HIS A 94 -11.37 -0.70 -3.43
CA HIS A 94 -11.54 -0.74 -1.98
C HIS A 94 -11.21 0.60 -1.33
N ASP A 95 -11.68 0.75 -0.11
CA ASP A 95 -11.24 1.75 0.86
C ASP A 95 -10.70 0.99 2.06
N ALA A 96 -9.91 1.62 2.89
CA ALA A 96 -9.36 0.97 4.08
C ALA A 96 -9.02 2.02 5.13
N TRP A 97 -9.02 1.61 6.40
CA TRP A 97 -8.69 2.50 7.50
C TRP A 97 -8.08 1.73 8.66
N VAL A 98 -7.30 2.45 9.46
CA VAL A 98 -6.69 1.89 10.67
C VAL A 98 -7.75 1.81 11.75
N VAL A 99 -7.82 0.65 12.43
CA VAL A 99 -8.74 0.43 13.52
C VAL A 99 -7.96 0.52 14.83
N GLY A 100 -8.42 1.33 15.74
CA GLY A 100 -7.80 1.43 17.07
C GLY A 100 -6.69 2.44 17.13
N ASN A 101 -5.85 2.32 18.14
CA ASN A 101 -4.87 3.34 18.48
C ASN A 101 -3.43 2.95 18.19
N ASP A 102 -3.21 1.81 17.55
CA ASP A 102 -1.86 1.38 17.19
C ASP A 102 -1.61 1.56 15.71
N PRO A 103 -0.41 1.96 15.32
CA PRO A 103 -0.09 2.05 13.89
C PRO A 103 -0.18 0.67 13.24
N VAL A 104 -0.55 0.66 11.97
CA VAL A 104 -0.48 -0.54 11.15
C VAL A 104 0.86 -0.54 10.45
N VAL A 105 1.57 -1.66 10.53
CA VAL A 105 2.76 -1.88 9.73
C VAL A 105 2.53 -3.14 8.91
N LEU A 106 2.69 -3.02 7.62
CA LEU A 106 2.49 -4.14 6.72
C LEU A 106 3.54 -4.16 5.63
N ILE A 107 3.74 -5.33 5.05
CA ILE A 107 4.60 -5.51 3.90
C ILE A 107 3.71 -5.85 2.72
N ASP A 108 3.91 -5.15 1.61
CA ASP A 108 3.13 -5.38 0.39
C ASP A 108 4.11 -5.67 -0.74
N ILE A 109 3.85 -6.73 -1.49
CA ILE A 109 4.76 -7.15 -2.55
C ILE A 109 4.11 -7.12 -3.92
N SER A 110 2.93 -6.56 -4.07
CA SER A 110 2.30 -6.55 -5.38
C SER A 110 1.94 -5.19 -5.91
N GLY A 111 1.42 -4.29 -5.14
CA GLY A 111 0.87 -3.07 -5.69
C GLY A 111 1.63 -1.80 -5.39
N MET A 112 2.71 -1.88 -4.65
CA MET A 112 3.28 -0.66 -4.08
C MET A 112 4.02 0.22 -5.08
N ALA A 113 4.43 -0.31 -6.22
CA ALA A 113 5.09 0.52 -7.22
C ALA A 113 4.22 1.71 -7.61
N ASN A 114 2.90 1.51 -7.67
CA ASN A 114 1.98 2.56 -8.09
C ASN A 114 1.14 3.15 -6.96
N TYR A 115 1.37 2.73 -5.74
CA TYR A 115 0.55 3.17 -4.62
C TYR A 115 0.92 4.58 -4.19
N ALA A 116 -0.09 5.37 -3.86
CA ALA A 116 0.08 6.74 -3.37
C ALA A 116 0.85 7.64 -4.33
N GLN A 117 0.80 7.33 -5.61
CA GLN A 117 1.32 8.23 -6.61
C GLN A 117 0.21 9.18 -7.05
N PRO A 118 0.54 10.39 -7.40
CA PRO A 118 -0.44 11.30 -7.99
C PRO A 118 -1.01 10.68 -9.26
N ALA A 119 -2.25 11.00 -9.50
CA ALA A 119 -2.88 10.58 -10.72
C ALA A 119 -2.06 11.06 -11.83
N SER A 120 -1.68 10.30 -12.68
CA SER A 120 -0.79 10.71 -13.49
C SER A 120 -1.11 11.23 -14.54
N HIS A 121 -0.42 11.30 -15.27
CA HIS A 121 -0.38 11.83 -16.31
C HIS A 121 -0.86 10.97 -17.27
N PRO A 122 -1.28 11.46 -18.04
CA PRO A 122 -1.85 10.85 -19.00
C PRO A 122 -1.11 9.99 -19.71
N ALA A 123 -0.21 10.27 -19.97
CA ALA A 123 0.46 9.56 -20.77
C ALA A 123 0.84 8.41 -20.32
N GLY A 124 0.85 8.13 -19.55
CA GLY A 124 1.49 7.14 -19.16
C GLY A 124 1.00 5.96 -19.41
N PRO A 125 1.31 5.37 -20.02
CA PRO A 125 0.79 4.31 -20.37
C PRO A 125 1.03 3.32 -19.51
N ALA A 126 1.35 2.90 -19.58
CA ALA A 126 1.63 1.99 -19.03
C ALA A 126 1.74 1.81 -17.84
N HIS A 127 2.16 2.07 -17.55
CA HIS A 127 2.59 1.80 -16.48
C HIS A 127 1.65 1.56 -15.58
N PHE A 128 0.88 1.46 -15.65
CA PHE A 128 0.15 1.32 -14.72
C PHE A 128 -0.28 0.15 -14.52
N THR A 129 0.02 -0.46 -14.61
CA THR A 129 -0.27 -1.52 -14.47
C THR A 129 -0.36 -2.07 -13.36
N ASP A 130 -0.46 -2.33 -12.80
CA ASP A 130 -0.42 -3.00 -11.84
C ASP A 130 -1.02 -3.31 -11.39
#